data_fad1989f2ae2c6ab87f93cc950080c58
#
_entry.id   fad1989f2ae2c6ab87f93cc950080c58
#
_cell.length_a   1.000
_cell.length_b   1.000
_cell.length_c   1.000
_cell.angle_alpha   90.00
_cell.angle_beta   90.00
_cell.angle_gamma   90.00
#
_symmetry.space_group_name_H-M   'P 1'
#
loop_
_entity.id
_entity.type
_entity.pdbx_description
1 polymer ?
#
loop_
_entity_poly.entity_id
_entity_poly.type
_entity_poly.pdbx_seq_one_letter_code
_entity_poly.pdbx_strand_id
1 'polypeptide(L)'
;MLSEVNRLTRAALDLKRQKSNSEAAVLAVLCRLERRNTTMSRVCELSGKGPMSGNKVSHANNKTRRRFLPNLNEITLMSDSLGRSFQLRISAAALRSVDHRGGLDAFLLKAKDDELSSDALAIKKEVVKAQAAA
;
A
#
# COMPACT_ATOMS: atom_id res chain seq x y z
N MET A 1 -43.96 -8.68 -36.48
CA MET A 1 -43.89 -7.45 -35.68
C MET A 1 -43.56 -7.67 -34.18
N LEU A 2 -43.86 -8.78 -33.55
CA LEU A 2 -43.57 -9.04 -32.11
C LEU A 2 -42.10 -9.39 -31.80
N SER A 3 -41.31 -9.80 -32.78
CA SER A 3 -39.89 -10.19 -32.57
C SER A 3 -38.92 -9.03 -32.50
N GLU A 4 -39.22 -7.88 -33.10
CA GLU A 4 -38.33 -6.70 -33.06
C GLU A 4 -38.47 -5.93 -31.75
N VAL A 5 -39.65 -5.82 -31.19
CA VAL A 5 -39.90 -5.15 -29.92
C VAL A 5 -39.13 -5.87 -28.78
N ASN A 6 -39.03 -7.20 -28.84
CA ASN A 6 -38.28 -7.99 -27.84
C ASN A 6 -36.77 -7.85 -27.97
N ARG A 7 -36.21 -7.50 -29.15
CA ARG A 7 -34.79 -7.21 -29.33
C ARG A 7 -34.40 -5.85 -28.77
N LEU A 8 -35.26 -4.84 -29.02
CA LEU A 8 -35.01 -3.48 -28.52
C LEU A 8 -35.09 -3.37 -27.00
N THR A 9 -36.02 -4.09 -26.37
CA THR A 9 -36.13 -4.15 -24.90
C THR A 9 -34.96 -4.88 -24.24
N ARG A 10 -34.44 -5.94 -24.85
CA ARG A 10 -33.22 -6.61 -24.35
C ARG A 10 -31.98 -5.74 -24.48
N ALA A 11 -31.78 -5.06 -25.60
CA ALA A 11 -30.65 -4.14 -25.80
C ALA A 11 -30.67 -2.96 -24.82
N ALA A 12 -31.86 -2.43 -24.51
CA ALA A 12 -32.02 -1.35 -23.54
C ALA A 12 -31.71 -1.81 -22.08
N LEU A 13 -32.05 -3.07 -21.74
CA LEU A 13 -31.73 -3.68 -20.45
C LEU A 13 -30.23 -3.95 -20.30
N ASP A 14 -29.57 -4.40 -21.35
CA ASP A 14 -28.11 -4.64 -21.34
C ASP A 14 -27.31 -3.35 -21.22
N LEU A 15 -27.75 -2.29 -21.90
CA LEU A 15 -27.14 -0.95 -21.78
C LEU A 15 -27.30 -0.35 -20.36
N LYS A 16 -28.46 -0.57 -19.71
CA LYS A 16 -28.67 -0.18 -18.31
C LYS A 16 -27.79 -0.97 -17.36
N ARG A 17 -27.60 -2.26 -17.61
CA ARG A 17 -26.75 -3.14 -16.81
C ARG A 17 -25.27 -2.82 -16.93
N GLN A 18 -24.81 -2.42 -18.13
CA GLN A 18 -23.43 -1.98 -18.35
C GLN A 18 -23.13 -0.63 -17.67
N LYS A 19 -24.06 0.34 -17.69
CA LYS A 19 -23.91 1.61 -16.98
C LYS A 19 -23.83 1.42 -15.46
N SER A 20 -24.67 0.58 -14.88
CA SER A 20 -24.63 0.31 -13.44
C SER A 20 -23.33 -0.40 -13.00
N ASN A 21 -22.77 -1.26 -13.84
CA ASN A 21 -21.49 -1.91 -13.56
C ASN A 21 -20.29 -0.95 -13.65
N SER A 22 -20.32 -0.01 -14.58
CA SER A 22 -19.25 1.01 -14.71
C SER A 22 -19.28 2.01 -13.57
N GLU A 23 -20.46 2.44 -13.12
CA GLU A 23 -20.62 3.33 -11.96
C GLU A 23 -20.23 2.63 -10.65
N ALA A 24 -20.61 1.37 -10.48
CA ALA A 24 -20.19 0.57 -9.32
C ALA A 24 -18.67 0.35 -9.29
N ALA A 25 -18.03 0.15 -10.45
CA ALA A 25 -16.58 0.02 -10.55
C ALA A 25 -15.87 1.34 -10.21
N VAL A 26 -16.38 2.47 -10.67
CA VAL A 26 -15.84 3.81 -10.35
C VAL A 26 -16.01 4.12 -8.86
N LEU A 27 -17.18 3.83 -8.29
CA LEU A 27 -17.43 3.98 -6.85
C LEU A 27 -16.54 3.07 -6.01
N ALA A 28 -16.30 1.84 -6.45
CA ALA A 28 -15.39 0.91 -5.77
C ALA A 28 -13.93 1.39 -5.83
N VAL A 29 -13.50 1.99 -6.92
CA VAL A 29 -12.17 2.61 -7.06
C VAL A 29 -12.05 3.85 -6.17
N LEU A 30 -13.06 4.72 -6.14
CA LEU A 30 -13.09 5.90 -5.27
C LEU A 30 -13.10 5.51 -3.79
N CYS A 31 -13.91 4.53 -3.40
CA CYS A 31 -13.95 4.00 -2.03
C CYS A 31 -12.62 3.32 -1.62
N ARG A 32 -11.87 2.78 -2.58
CA ARG A 32 -10.54 2.21 -2.34
C ARG A 32 -9.47 3.28 -2.13
N LEU A 33 -9.62 4.44 -2.77
CA LEU A 33 -8.75 5.61 -2.57
C LEU A 33 -8.95 6.25 -1.19
N GLU A 34 -10.18 6.30 -0.67
CA GLU A 34 -10.49 6.90 0.62
C GLU A 34 -10.01 6.08 1.84
N ARG A 35 -9.81 4.76 1.69
CA ARG A 35 -9.29 3.91 2.77
C ARG A 35 -7.82 4.11 3.11
N ARG A 36 -7.09 4.93 2.37
CA ARG A 36 -5.64 5.11 2.58
C ARG A 36 -5.27 6.00 3.76
N ASN A 37 -6.22 6.67 4.42
CA ASN A 37 -5.89 7.74 5.38
C ASN A 37 -6.26 7.46 6.84
N THR A 38 -6.53 6.24 7.27
CA THR A 38 -6.94 5.96 8.65
C THR A 38 -5.85 5.39 9.56
N THR A 39 -4.60 5.29 9.12
CA THR A 39 -3.55 4.85 10.04
C THR A 39 -2.94 6.03 10.79
N MET A 40 -3.56 6.41 11.88
CA MET A 40 -2.96 7.23 12.95
C MET A 40 -1.73 6.54 13.60
N SER A 41 -1.41 5.32 13.23
CA SER A 41 -0.27 4.60 13.76
C SER A 41 1.02 5.10 13.10
N ARG A 42 1.98 5.53 13.92
CA ARG A 42 3.32 5.90 13.47
C ARG A 42 4.17 4.66 13.26
N VAL A 43 3.76 3.80 12.34
CA VAL A 43 4.44 2.56 11.98
C VAL A 43 4.99 2.67 10.57
N CYS A 44 6.22 2.19 10.38
CA CYS A 44 6.85 2.13 9.07
C CYS A 44 6.24 0.98 8.25
N GLU A 45 5.81 1.23 7.02
CA GLU A 45 5.14 0.23 6.17
C GLU A 45 6.08 -0.87 5.67
N LEU A 46 7.39 -0.60 5.54
CA LEU A 46 8.38 -1.57 5.07
C LEU A 46 9.11 -2.32 6.16
N SER A 47 9.24 -1.76 7.37
CA SER A 47 10.03 -2.37 8.43
C SER A 47 9.24 -2.63 9.71
N GLY A 48 7.94 -2.35 9.73
CA GLY A 48 7.09 -2.56 10.90
C GLY A 48 7.49 -1.75 12.15
N LYS A 49 8.50 -0.88 12.05
CA LYS A 49 8.98 -0.09 13.20
C LYS A 49 7.94 0.91 13.66
N GLY A 50 7.47 0.72 14.89
CA GLY A 50 6.50 1.57 15.57
C GLY A 50 7.12 2.41 16.69
N PRO A 51 6.28 3.20 17.39
CA PRO A 51 6.69 3.93 18.58
C PRO A 51 7.13 2.98 19.69
N MET A 52 8.28 3.25 20.29
CA MET A 52 8.78 2.52 21.45
C MET A 52 8.71 3.39 22.70
N SER A 53 8.37 2.79 23.84
CA SER A 53 8.43 3.44 25.14
C SER A 53 9.68 3.01 25.89
N GLY A 54 10.35 3.96 26.50
CA GLY A 54 11.57 3.70 27.26
C GLY A 54 11.83 4.81 28.28
N ASN A 55 12.99 4.79 28.88
CA ASN A 55 13.40 5.77 29.88
C ASN A 55 14.56 6.63 29.37
N LYS A 56 14.49 7.91 29.65
CA LYS A 56 15.66 8.80 29.60
C LYS A 56 16.35 8.69 30.96
N VAL A 57 17.61 8.29 30.96
CA VAL A 57 18.43 8.15 32.16
C VAL A 57 19.37 9.35 32.26
N SER A 58 19.36 10.08 33.39
CA SER A 58 20.29 11.17 33.68
C SER A 58 21.61 10.61 34.21
N HIS A 59 22.64 11.48 34.30
CA HIS A 59 23.92 11.09 34.92
C HIS A 59 23.78 10.65 36.39
N ALA A 60 22.77 11.17 37.09
CA ALA A 60 22.42 10.79 38.45
C ALA A 60 21.50 9.55 38.52
N ASN A 61 21.37 8.78 37.40
CA ASN A 61 20.56 7.58 37.28
C ASN A 61 19.04 7.77 37.49
N ASN A 62 18.55 9.00 37.42
CA ASN A 62 17.12 9.30 37.44
C ASN A 62 16.47 8.86 36.12
N LYS A 63 15.40 8.05 36.19
CA LYS A 63 14.72 7.48 35.05
C LYS A 63 13.40 8.22 34.79
N THR A 64 13.33 8.97 33.66
CA THR A 64 12.11 9.64 33.23
C THR A 64 11.52 8.93 32.03
N ARG A 65 10.25 8.60 32.06
CA ARG A 65 9.57 7.95 30.93
C ARG A 65 9.59 8.81 29.67
N ARG A 66 9.97 8.19 28.54
CA ARG A 66 10.01 8.83 27.22
C ARG A 66 9.46 7.88 26.14
N ARG A 67 8.81 8.46 25.12
CA ARG A 67 8.45 7.74 23.90
C ARG A 67 9.47 8.08 22.80
N PHE A 68 9.94 7.06 22.11
CA PHE A 68 10.80 7.17 20.94
C PHE A 68 9.93 6.95 19.71
N LEU A 69 9.78 7.98 18.90
CA LEU A 69 8.98 7.94 17.69
C LEU A 69 9.90 7.69 16.49
N PRO A 70 9.52 6.80 15.55
CA PRO A 70 10.26 6.63 14.31
C PRO A 70 10.16 7.89 13.45
N ASN A 71 11.26 8.24 12.77
CA ASN A 71 11.26 9.29 11.77
C ASN A 71 10.66 8.75 10.48
N LEU A 72 9.39 9.04 10.24
CA LEU A 72 8.62 8.58 9.09
C LEU A 72 8.48 9.70 8.06
N ASN A 73 8.74 9.37 6.81
CA ASN A 73 8.58 10.24 5.65
C ASN A 73 7.66 9.55 4.63
N GLU A 74 6.85 10.33 3.94
CA GLU A 74 6.06 9.87 2.81
C GLU A 74 6.91 10.01 1.55
N ILE A 75 7.24 8.88 0.94
CA ILE A 75 8.17 8.81 -0.19
C ILE A 75 7.52 7.99 -1.29
N THR A 76 7.68 8.46 -2.51
CA THR A 76 7.29 7.72 -3.71
C THR A 76 8.46 6.87 -4.18
N LEU A 77 8.29 5.55 -4.16
CA LEU A 77 9.26 4.58 -4.67
C LEU A 77 8.76 3.99 -5.98
N MET A 78 9.66 3.83 -6.93
CA MET A 78 9.37 3.21 -8.21
C MET A 78 9.71 1.73 -8.16
N SER A 79 8.87 0.90 -8.74
CA SER A 79 9.12 -0.51 -9.00
C SER A 79 9.47 -0.69 -10.47
N ASP A 80 10.65 -1.20 -10.75
CA ASP A 80 11.13 -1.42 -12.12
C ASP A 80 10.37 -2.59 -12.78
N SER A 81 10.09 -3.64 -12.00
CA SER A 81 9.36 -4.83 -12.48
C SER A 81 7.90 -4.52 -12.87
N LEU A 82 7.26 -3.55 -12.22
CA LEU A 82 5.86 -3.19 -12.46
C LEU A 82 5.72 -1.93 -13.32
N GLY A 83 6.78 -1.13 -13.50
CA GLY A 83 6.76 0.17 -14.18
C GLY A 83 5.83 1.19 -13.52
N ARG A 84 5.56 1.04 -12.21
CA ARG A 84 4.66 1.90 -11.44
C ARG A 84 5.34 2.45 -10.20
N SER A 85 4.89 3.64 -9.77
CA SER A 85 5.33 4.28 -8.54
C SER A 85 4.31 4.08 -7.42
N PHE A 86 4.82 3.86 -6.20
CA PHE A 86 4.03 3.64 -5.00
C PHE A 86 4.42 4.66 -3.93
N GLN A 87 3.43 5.35 -3.37
CA GLN A 87 3.63 6.26 -2.25
C GLN A 87 3.50 5.47 -0.95
N LEU A 88 4.59 5.41 -0.18
CA LEU A 88 4.68 4.65 1.05
C LEU A 88 5.17 5.55 2.19
N ARG A 89 4.68 5.29 3.39
CA ARG A 89 5.12 5.96 4.62
C ARG A 89 6.19 5.12 5.31
N ILE A 90 7.45 5.49 5.09
CA ILE A 90 8.61 4.70 5.50
C ILE A 90 9.53 5.45 6.44
N SER A 91 10.27 4.73 7.26
CA SER A 91 11.31 5.31 8.11
C SER A 91 12.57 5.62 7.31
N ALA A 92 13.30 6.66 7.70
CA ALA A 92 14.58 7.03 7.08
C ALA A 92 15.59 5.86 7.10
N ALA A 93 15.53 4.99 8.11
CA ALA A 93 16.35 3.79 8.18
C ALA A 93 15.94 2.75 7.13
N ALA A 94 14.63 2.56 6.90
CA ALA A 94 14.13 1.66 5.86
C ALA A 94 14.49 2.17 4.47
N LEU A 95 14.40 3.48 4.22
CA LEU A 95 14.82 4.08 2.95
C LEU A 95 16.29 3.74 2.61
N ARG A 96 17.20 3.95 3.56
CA ARG A 96 18.62 3.57 3.37
C ARG A 96 18.78 2.08 3.05
N SER A 97 17.95 1.22 3.65
CA SER A 97 18.00 -0.22 3.37
C SER A 97 17.49 -0.56 1.98
N VAL A 98 16.51 0.17 1.46
CA VAL A 98 16.01 0.06 0.09
C VAL A 98 17.10 0.47 -0.90
N ASP A 99 17.72 1.64 -0.68
CA ASP A 99 18.80 2.15 -1.53
C ASP A 99 19.99 1.18 -1.56
N HIS A 100 20.39 0.67 -0.40
CA HIS A 100 21.51 -0.28 -0.27
C HIS A 100 21.23 -1.63 -0.95
N ARG A 101 19.98 -2.03 -1.05
CA ARG A 101 19.58 -3.29 -1.71
C ARG A 101 19.36 -3.15 -3.21
N GLY A 102 19.42 -1.94 -3.76
CA GLY A 102 19.23 -1.66 -5.18
C GLY A 102 17.78 -1.47 -5.61
N GLY A 103 16.94 -0.93 -4.72
CA GLY A 103 15.58 -0.54 -5.05
C GLY A 103 14.49 -1.27 -4.30
N LEU A 104 13.23 -0.90 -4.59
CA LEU A 104 12.06 -1.42 -3.90
C LEU A 104 11.87 -2.93 -4.15
N ASP A 105 12.02 -3.38 -5.38
CA ASP A 105 11.77 -4.76 -5.78
C ASP A 105 12.74 -5.73 -5.10
N ALA A 106 14.04 -5.41 -5.14
CA ALA A 106 15.07 -6.20 -4.47
C ALA A 106 14.93 -6.21 -2.93
N PHE A 107 14.38 -5.12 -2.37
CA PHE A 107 14.07 -5.07 -0.95
C PHE A 107 12.89 -5.98 -0.61
N LEU A 108 11.78 -5.91 -1.35
CA LEU A 108 10.56 -6.67 -1.09
C LEU A 108 10.76 -8.18 -1.21
N LEU A 109 11.57 -8.64 -2.16
CA LEU A 109 11.89 -10.06 -2.33
C LEU A 109 12.59 -10.65 -1.10
N LYS A 110 13.46 -9.87 -0.46
CA LYS A 110 14.23 -10.30 0.72
C LYS A 110 13.54 -9.99 2.05
N ALA A 111 12.51 -9.16 2.06
CA ALA A 111 11.79 -8.76 3.26
C ALA A 111 10.91 -9.89 3.79
N LYS A 112 10.81 -10.01 5.11
CA LYS A 112 9.88 -10.93 5.76
C LYS A 112 8.45 -10.37 5.69
N ASP A 113 7.48 -11.25 5.53
CA ASP A 113 6.08 -10.85 5.40
C ASP A 113 5.51 -10.24 6.69
N ASP A 114 6.01 -10.68 7.84
CA ASP A 114 5.58 -10.21 9.16
C ASP A 114 5.94 -8.74 9.45
N GLU A 115 6.97 -8.20 8.77
CA GLU A 115 7.43 -6.83 8.95
C GLU A 115 6.72 -5.85 8.01
N LEU A 116 6.07 -6.36 6.97
CA LEU A 116 5.45 -5.57 5.90
C LEU A 116 4.00 -5.19 6.24
N SER A 117 3.59 -3.99 5.85
CA SER A 117 2.18 -3.60 5.89
C SER A 117 1.35 -4.38 4.86
N SER A 118 0.01 -4.34 5.01
CA SER A 118 -0.91 -4.95 4.03
C SER A 118 -0.67 -4.46 2.60
N ASP A 119 -0.39 -3.15 2.45
CA ASP A 119 -0.17 -2.52 1.15
C ASP A 119 1.19 -2.95 0.56
N ALA A 120 2.24 -2.99 1.38
CA ALA A 120 3.55 -3.49 0.97
C ALA A 120 3.53 -4.99 0.61
N LEU A 121 2.73 -5.80 1.31
CA LEU A 121 2.51 -7.21 0.96
C LEU A 121 1.79 -7.39 -0.38
N ALA A 122 0.82 -6.51 -0.68
CA ALA A 122 0.14 -6.55 -1.97
C ALA A 122 1.13 -6.25 -3.11
N ILE A 123 1.96 -5.21 -2.95
CA ILE A 123 3.02 -4.87 -3.91
C ILE A 123 4.02 -6.02 -4.09
N LYS A 124 4.47 -6.64 -2.97
CA LYS A 124 5.38 -7.79 -3.02
C LYS A 124 4.81 -8.94 -3.85
N LYS A 125 3.52 -9.26 -3.67
CA LYS A 125 2.85 -10.32 -4.46
C LYS A 125 2.76 -9.99 -5.95
N GLU A 126 2.55 -8.72 -6.30
CA GLU A 126 2.55 -8.26 -7.70
C GLU A 126 3.95 -8.36 -8.33
N VAL A 127 4.99 -7.93 -7.60
CA VAL A 127 6.39 -8.02 -8.04
C VAL A 127 6.81 -9.48 -8.28
N VAL A 128 6.49 -10.39 -7.35
CA VAL A 128 6.79 -11.83 -7.50
C VAL A 128 6.08 -12.42 -8.72
N LYS A 129 4.82 -12.03 -8.97
CA LYS A 129 4.09 -12.49 -10.16
C LYS A 129 4.69 -11.95 -11.45
N ALA A 130 5.11 -10.68 -11.48
CA ALA A 130 5.73 -10.08 -12.65
C ALA A 130 7.06 -10.74 -12.98
N GLN A 131 7.89 -11.06 -11.97
CA GLN A 131 9.16 -11.77 -12.17
C GLN A 131 8.98 -13.24 -12.59
N ALA A 132 7.90 -13.88 -12.16
CA ALA A 132 7.59 -15.25 -12.60
C ALA A 132 7.03 -15.30 -14.04
N ALA A 133 6.58 -14.17 -14.57
CA ALA A 133 6.03 -14.06 -15.93
C ALA A 133 7.06 -13.56 -16.97
N ALA A 134 8.22 -13.05 -16.52
CA ALA A 134 9.32 -12.55 -17.35
C ALA A 134 10.35 -13.64 -17.62
#